data_b590a7881d90f75b557d249e3c4cc35a
#
_entry.id   b590a7881d90f75b557d249e3c4cc35a
#
_cell.length_a   1.000
_cell.length_b   1.000
_cell.length_c   1.000
_cell.angle_alpha   90.00
_cell.angle_beta   90.00
_cell.angle_gamma   90.00
#
_symmetry.space_group_name_H-M   'P 1'
#
loop_
_entity.id
_entity.type
_entity.pdbx_description
1 polymer ?
#
loop_
_entity_poly.entity_id
_entity_poly.type
_entity_poly.pdbx_seq_one_letter_code
_entity_poly.pdbx_strand_id
1 'polypeptide(L)'
;MQKRAHLIEDVQKQLVETIDRYVSPAGKICDLGNLLHYFAFDVIGEVAFSQRYGFLAKEEDVGSTIKVIDSMQWYNGMVGQVPELRYLFLNNPLVVYLQNHVLPPPLLTGMALGEIRKRKENSSDKFYLAPDRKDLLEQLLEAHDAHPERFSELDVFSVAHGAIGAGSDSTASTMQSFWYFVLNDKGAYNKLKDEAREAYKDGSLSESVTWAEAQELTYFQMCLKEAMRLRPAVGLSIQRYVPQGGAMIDGKHYPEGVAVSVNAWPVHRDKALFGQDAESFRPERWESRNLKEMEKHLYQFGGGSHLCIGRNLALLEMNKILPQLLTTYDFELIHPGRPLKSHSHFFCVNEGLEVFVRRV
;
A
#
# COMPACT_ATOMS: atom_id res chain seq x y z
N MET A 1 -6.46 12.22 10.56
CA MET A 1 -6.78 10.94 9.91
C MET A 1 -8.15 10.41 10.23
N GLN A 2 -8.58 10.29 11.47
CA GLN A 2 -9.94 9.86 11.82
C GLN A 2 -11.04 10.63 11.08
N LYS A 3 -10.83 11.91 10.77
CA LYS A 3 -11.79 12.74 10.00
C LYS A 3 -12.04 12.26 8.56
N ARG A 4 -11.22 11.33 8.02
CA ARG A 4 -11.35 10.78 6.65
C ARG A 4 -11.68 9.29 6.62
N ALA A 5 -11.89 8.69 7.79
CA ALA A 5 -12.22 7.27 7.88
C ALA A 5 -13.50 6.94 7.09
N HIS A 6 -14.46 7.88 7.03
CA HIS A 6 -15.70 7.74 6.28
C HIS A 6 -15.49 7.59 4.76
N LEU A 7 -14.41 8.17 4.18
CA LEU A 7 -14.12 8.01 2.76
C LEU A 7 -13.75 6.57 2.39
N ILE A 8 -13.21 5.81 3.35
CA ILE A 8 -12.85 4.40 3.17
C ILE A 8 -14.05 3.48 3.41
N GLU A 9 -15.01 3.87 4.25
CA GLU A 9 -16.13 3.02 4.68
C GLU A 9 -17.01 2.53 3.53
N ASP A 10 -17.31 3.40 2.60
CA ASP A 10 -18.09 3.03 1.42
C ASP A 10 -17.35 2.02 0.52
N VAL A 11 -16.03 2.15 0.40
CA VAL A 11 -15.20 1.20 -0.37
C VAL A 11 -15.06 -0.13 0.39
N GLN A 12 -14.96 -0.08 1.73
CA GLN A 12 -14.99 -1.28 2.58
C GLN A 12 -16.29 -2.06 2.39
N LYS A 13 -17.44 -1.36 2.45
CA LYS A 13 -18.75 -1.96 2.22
C LYS A 13 -18.82 -2.62 0.86
N GLN A 14 -18.34 -1.95 -0.18
CA GLN A 14 -18.30 -2.50 -1.54
C GLN A 14 -17.42 -3.74 -1.63
N LEU A 15 -16.26 -3.80 -0.94
CA LEU A 15 -15.43 -5.00 -0.88
C LEU A 15 -16.18 -6.17 -0.23
N VAL A 16 -16.85 -5.93 0.91
CA VAL A 16 -17.68 -6.94 1.58
C VAL A 16 -18.78 -7.45 0.64
N GLU A 17 -19.55 -6.57 0.01
CA GLU A 17 -20.58 -6.93 -0.97
C GLU A 17 -20.02 -7.73 -2.16
N THR A 18 -18.80 -7.43 -2.57
CA THR A 18 -18.14 -8.17 -3.66
C THR A 18 -17.71 -9.56 -3.19
N ILE A 19 -17.12 -9.69 -2.00
CA ILE A 19 -16.73 -10.99 -1.43
C ILE A 19 -17.96 -11.87 -1.19
N ASP A 20 -19.12 -11.30 -0.80
CA ASP A 20 -20.37 -12.03 -0.59
C ASP A 20 -20.84 -12.79 -1.85
N ARG A 21 -20.49 -12.34 -3.05
CA ARG A 21 -20.79 -13.03 -4.32
C ARG A 21 -20.05 -14.37 -4.47
N TYR A 22 -19.00 -14.57 -3.69
CA TYR A 22 -18.18 -15.77 -3.67
C TYR A 22 -18.56 -16.72 -2.54
N VAL A 23 -19.40 -16.28 -1.60
CA VAL A 23 -19.94 -17.14 -0.55
C VAL A 23 -20.87 -18.16 -1.19
N SER A 24 -20.48 -19.44 -1.22
CA SER A 24 -21.24 -20.50 -1.87
C SER A 24 -21.00 -21.83 -1.20
N PRO A 25 -22.06 -22.63 -0.93
CA PRO A 25 -21.92 -24.01 -0.45
C PRO A 25 -21.13 -24.92 -1.41
N ALA A 26 -21.15 -24.59 -2.71
CA ALA A 26 -20.46 -25.34 -3.75
C ALA A 26 -18.97 -25.00 -3.89
N GLY A 27 -18.45 -24.03 -3.09
CA GLY A 27 -17.04 -23.66 -3.11
C GLY A 27 -16.63 -22.87 -4.36
N LYS A 28 -17.20 -21.67 -4.55
CA LYS A 28 -16.73 -20.75 -5.60
C LYS A 28 -15.36 -20.21 -5.23
N ILE A 29 -14.42 -20.24 -6.19
CA ILE A 29 -13.06 -19.70 -6.01
C ILE A 29 -13.12 -18.18 -5.98
N CYS A 30 -12.58 -17.58 -4.93
CA CYS A 30 -12.39 -16.15 -4.77
C CYS A 30 -10.90 -15.81 -4.92
N ASP A 31 -10.54 -14.99 -5.89
CA ASP A 31 -9.21 -14.38 -5.96
C ASP A 31 -9.16 -13.20 -4.98
N LEU A 32 -8.92 -13.53 -3.72
CA LEU A 32 -8.82 -12.55 -2.64
C LEU A 32 -7.67 -11.56 -2.90
N GLY A 33 -6.60 -12.02 -3.55
CA GLY A 33 -5.46 -11.18 -3.89
C GLY A 33 -5.85 -10.03 -4.80
N ASN A 34 -6.57 -10.31 -5.88
CA ASN A 34 -7.05 -9.29 -6.80
C ASN A 34 -8.11 -8.37 -6.16
N LEU A 35 -9.04 -8.91 -5.36
CA LEU A 35 -10.04 -8.07 -4.68
C LEU A 35 -9.40 -7.08 -3.71
N LEU A 36 -8.37 -7.48 -2.97
CA LEU A 36 -7.61 -6.57 -2.11
C LEU A 36 -6.85 -5.51 -2.91
N HIS A 37 -6.39 -5.84 -4.11
CA HIS A 37 -5.74 -4.89 -4.99
C HIS A 37 -6.74 -3.87 -5.55
N TYR A 38 -7.91 -4.33 -6.01
CA TYR A 38 -9.02 -3.47 -6.45
C TYR A 38 -9.51 -2.55 -5.34
N PHE A 39 -9.59 -3.07 -4.11
CA PHE A 39 -9.91 -2.26 -2.93
C PHE A 39 -8.92 -1.12 -2.73
N ALA A 40 -7.62 -1.39 -2.75
CA ALA A 40 -6.60 -0.37 -2.56
C ALA A 40 -6.64 0.72 -3.65
N PHE A 41 -6.93 0.34 -4.91
CA PHE A 41 -7.12 1.31 -6.01
C PHE A 41 -8.36 2.18 -5.80
N ASP A 42 -9.49 1.60 -5.44
CA ASP A 42 -10.72 2.37 -5.22
C ASP A 42 -10.61 3.26 -3.97
N VAL A 43 -9.88 2.83 -2.92
CA VAL A 43 -9.59 3.66 -1.74
C VAL A 43 -8.72 4.86 -2.11
N ILE A 44 -7.63 4.66 -2.86
CA ILE A 44 -6.78 5.81 -3.23
C ILE A 44 -7.51 6.78 -4.16
N GLY A 45 -8.38 6.28 -5.04
CA GLY A 45 -9.27 7.10 -5.87
C GLY A 45 -10.21 7.96 -5.02
N GLU A 46 -10.85 7.38 -4.02
CA GLU A 46 -11.77 8.08 -3.12
C GLU A 46 -11.04 9.09 -2.23
N VAL A 47 -9.91 8.70 -1.62
CA VAL A 47 -9.18 9.56 -0.67
C VAL A 47 -8.42 10.68 -1.38
N ALA A 48 -7.87 10.42 -2.55
CA ALA A 48 -7.06 11.40 -3.26
C ALA A 48 -7.90 12.32 -4.16
N PHE A 49 -9.00 11.82 -4.75
CA PHE A 49 -9.73 12.52 -5.80
C PHE A 49 -11.25 12.55 -5.61
N SER A 50 -11.78 11.99 -4.51
CA SER A 50 -13.21 11.80 -4.27
C SER A 50 -13.92 11.04 -5.42
N GLN A 51 -13.19 10.14 -6.07
CA GLN A 51 -13.68 9.39 -7.21
C GLN A 51 -13.15 7.95 -7.17
N ARG A 52 -14.06 6.97 -7.07
CA ARG A 52 -13.70 5.56 -7.24
C ARG A 52 -13.46 5.27 -8.72
N TYR A 53 -12.42 4.50 -8.98
CA TYR A 53 -12.11 4.07 -10.34
C TYR A 53 -12.98 2.90 -10.81
N GLY A 54 -13.65 2.22 -9.88
CA GLY A 54 -14.61 1.15 -10.16
C GLY A 54 -13.98 -0.23 -10.36
N PHE A 55 -12.80 -0.47 -9.83
CA PHE A 55 -12.15 -1.79 -9.86
C PHE A 55 -12.97 -2.86 -9.14
N LEU A 56 -13.46 -2.58 -7.93
CA LEU A 56 -14.33 -3.50 -7.19
C LEU A 56 -15.69 -3.70 -7.88
N ALA A 57 -16.27 -2.64 -8.43
CA ALA A 57 -17.58 -2.70 -9.06
C ALA A 57 -17.57 -3.61 -10.28
N LYS A 58 -16.51 -3.59 -11.07
CA LYS A 58 -16.34 -4.37 -12.30
C LYS A 58 -15.63 -5.70 -12.08
N GLU A 59 -14.95 -5.87 -10.95
CA GLU A 59 -14.08 -7.02 -10.66
C GLU A 59 -13.02 -7.25 -11.76
N GLU A 60 -12.47 -6.16 -12.30
CA GLU A 60 -11.48 -6.20 -13.37
C GLU A 60 -10.40 -5.12 -13.20
N ASP A 61 -9.26 -5.30 -13.84
CA ASP A 61 -8.22 -4.28 -13.99
C ASP A 61 -8.70 -3.17 -14.94
N VAL A 62 -9.31 -2.14 -14.36
CA VAL A 62 -9.93 -1.03 -15.12
C VAL A 62 -8.91 -0.33 -15.99
N GLY A 63 -9.14 -0.35 -17.29
CA GLY A 63 -8.23 0.26 -18.27
C GLY A 63 -6.83 -0.37 -18.30
N SER A 64 -6.66 -1.58 -17.77
CA SER A 64 -5.36 -2.26 -17.63
C SER A 64 -4.36 -1.45 -16.77
N THR A 65 -4.85 -0.70 -15.81
CA THR A 65 -4.04 0.22 -14.98
C THR A 65 -3.00 -0.54 -14.17
N ILE A 66 -3.40 -1.64 -13.50
CA ILE A 66 -2.50 -2.48 -12.69
C ILE A 66 -1.39 -3.05 -13.59
N LYS A 67 -1.78 -3.63 -14.72
CA LYS A 67 -0.84 -4.20 -15.68
C LYS A 67 0.16 -3.18 -16.24
N VAL A 68 -0.29 -1.96 -16.51
CA VAL A 68 0.57 -0.86 -16.95
C VAL A 68 1.54 -0.45 -15.85
N ILE A 69 1.07 -0.28 -14.61
CA ILE A 69 1.92 0.06 -13.47
C ILE A 69 2.98 -1.02 -13.27
N ASP A 70 2.58 -2.29 -13.25
CA ASP A 70 3.51 -3.41 -13.07
C ASP A 70 4.57 -3.45 -14.18
N SER A 71 4.17 -3.25 -15.44
CA SER A 71 5.11 -3.17 -16.57
C SER A 71 6.10 -2.00 -16.45
N MET A 72 5.70 -0.88 -15.84
CA MET A 72 6.57 0.27 -15.61
C MET A 72 7.52 0.09 -14.41
N GLN A 73 7.19 -0.79 -13.47
CA GLN A 73 8.06 -1.05 -12.31
C GLN A 73 9.45 -1.56 -12.72
N TRP A 74 9.53 -2.37 -13.77
CA TRP A 74 10.80 -2.79 -14.36
C TRP A 74 11.68 -1.59 -14.74
N TYR A 75 11.10 -0.61 -15.44
CA TYR A 75 11.81 0.62 -15.79
C TYR A 75 12.24 1.40 -14.55
N ASN A 76 11.33 1.62 -13.61
CA ASN A 76 11.59 2.34 -12.36
C ASN A 76 12.69 1.64 -11.54
N GLY A 77 12.66 0.31 -11.48
CA GLY A 77 13.68 -0.49 -10.81
C GLY A 77 15.07 -0.31 -11.42
N MET A 78 15.18 -0.36 -12.75
CA MET A 78 16.48 -0.18 -13.42
C MET A 78 17.01 1.24 -13.30
N VAL A 79 16.20 2.24 -13.64
CA VAL A 79 16.61 3.64 -13.62
C VAL A 79 16.84 4.14 -12.18
N GLY A 80 16.10 3.58 -11.22
CA GLY A 80 16.31 3.87 -9.81
C GLY A 80 17.67 3.38 -9.28
N GLN A 81 18.22 2.31 -9.86
CA GLN A 81 19.54 1.78 -9.48
C GLN A 81 20.69 2.36 -10.34
N VAL A 82 20.42 2.69 -11.60
CA VAL A 82 21.36 3.27 -12.56
C VAL A 82 20.73 4.51 -13.19
N PRO A 83 20.78 5.68 -12.52
CA PRO A 83 20.05 6.87 -12.96
C PRO A 83 20.44 7.40 -14.34
N GLU A 84 21.64 7.07 -14.82
CA GLU A 84 22.16 7.45 -16.15
C GLU A 84 21.30 6.84 -17.28
N LEU A 85 20.69 5.69 -17.04
CA LEU A 85 19.82 5.03 -18.03
C LEU A 85 18.59 5.89 -18.42
N ARG A 86 18.20 6.85 -17.60
CA ARG A 86 17.12 7.79 -17.94
C ARG A 86 17.37 8.54 -19.25
N TYR A 87 18.63 8.88 -19.52
CA TYR A 87 18.98 9.58 -20.77
C TYR A 87 18.84 8.70 -22.01
N LEU A 88 18.96 7.38 -21.85
CA LEU A 88 18.73 6.43 -22.93
C LEU A 88 17.23 6.22 -23.20
N PHE A 89 16.41 6.20 -22.14
CA PHE A 89 14.98 5.88 -22.22
C PHE A 89 14.10 7.14 -22.32
N LEU A 90 13.80 7.77 -21.20
CA LEU A 90 12.79 8.86 -21.16
C LEU A 90 13.35 10.25 -21.47
N ASN A 91 14.60 10.52 -21.12
CA ASN A 91 15.23 11.82 -21.40
C ASN A 91 15.99 11.84 -22.72
N ASN A 92 15.79 10.85 -23.58
CA ASN A 92 16.26 10.88 -24.94
C ASN A 92 15.48 11.92 -25.76
N PRO A 93 16.13 12.84 -26.50
CA PRO A 93 15.46 13.90 -27.25
C PRO A 93 14.35 13.41 -28.19
N LEU A 94 14.55 12.24 -28.84
CA LEU A 94 13.55 11.65 -29.70
C LEU A 94 12.31 11.20 -28.93
N VAL A 95 12.52 10.52 -27.79
CA VAL A 95 11.41 10.05 -26.92
C VAL A 95 10.63 11.24 -26.36
N VAL A 96 11.32 12.29 -25.91
CA VAL A 96 10.70 13.54 -25.43
C VAL A 96 9.88 14.21 -26.53
N TYR A 97 10.42 14.27 -27.75
CA TYR A 97 9.67 14.80 -28.90
C TYR A 97 8.41 13.99 -29.19
N LEU A 98 8.52 12.64 -29.23
CA LEU A 98 7.38 11.78 -29.47
C LEU A 98 6.31 11.88 -28.38
N GLN A 99 6.72 11.93 -27.10
CA GLN A 99 5.79 12.09 -25.97
C GLN A 99 5.05 13.44 -26.01
N ASN A 100 5.72 14.50 -26.42
CA ASN A 100 5.12 15.83 -26.44
C ASN A 100 4.22 16.11 -27.64
N HIS A 101 4.39 15.37 -28.78
CA HIS A 101 3.75 15.72 -30.03
C HIS A 101 2.96 14.58 -30.68
N VAL A 102 3.22 13.33 -30.31
CA VAL A 102 2.68 12.16 -31.02
C VAL A 102 1.96 11.19 -30.11
N LEU A 103 2.54 10.89 -28.94
CA LEU A 103 2.01 9.88 -28.04
C LEU A 103 1.05 10.51 -27.01
N PRO A 104 -0.01 9.78 -26.59
CA PRO A 104 -0.83 10.21 -25.46
C PRO A 104 0.04 10.23 -24.20
N PRO A 105 -0.34 11.05 -23.19
CA PRO A 105 0.35 11.03 -21.91
C PRO A 105 0.32 9.61 -21.30
N PRO A 106 1.37 9.17 -20.59
CA PRO A 106 1.35 7.92 -19.87
C PRO A 106 0.10 7.80 -18.99
N LEU A 107 -0.42 6.60 -18.85
CA LEU A 107 -1.74 6.35 -18.21
C LEU A 107 -1.90 7.09 -16.87
N LEU A 108 -0.99 6.89 -15.92
CA LEU A 108 -1.07 7.55 -14.60
C LEU A 108 -0.95 9.07 -14.70
N THR A 109 -0.12 9.56 -15.61
CA THR A 109 -0.01 11.00 -15.90
C THR A 109 -1.35 11.53 -16.42
N GLY A 110 -1.97 10.81 -17.35
CA GLY A 110 -3.29 11.16 -17.89
C GLY A 110 -4.38 11.16 -16.81
N MET A 111 -4.38 10.19 -15.91
CA MET A 111 -5.30 10.12 -14.77
C MET A 111 -5.12 11.33 -13.85
N ALA A 112 -3.90 11.60 -13.38
CA ALA A 112 -3.64 12.71 -12.47
C ALA A 112 -3.97 14.08 -13.10
N LEU A 113 -3.53 14.33 -14.33
CA LEU A 113 -3.84 15.55 -15.06
C LEU A 113 -5.35 15.70 -15.32
N GLY A 114 -6.03 14.60 -15.62
CA GLY A 114 -7.48 14.58 -15.80
C GLY A 114 -8.22 15.05 -14.55
N GLU A 115 -7.86 14.53 -13.38
CA GLU A 115 -8.48 14.92 -12.11
C GLU A 115 -8.17 16.38 -11.73
N ILE A 116 -6.92 16.83 -11.92
CA ILE A 116 -6.54 18.25 -11.71
C ILE A 116 -7.33 19.18 -12.63
N ARG A 117 -7.47 18.82 -13.92
CA ARG A 117 -8.24 19.62 -14.89
C ARG A 117 -9.71 19.69 -14.50
N LYS A 118 -10.36 18.56 -14.24
CA LYS A 118 -11.76 18.51 -13.79
C LYS A 118 -11.99 19.41 -12.57
N ARG A 119 -11.07 19.40 -11.60
CA ARG A 119 -11.18 20.19 -10.39
C ARG A 119 -11.05 21.70 -10.70
N LYS A 120 -10.10 22.09 -11.55
CA LYS A 120 -9.93 23.50 -11.97
C LYS A 120 -11.10 24.01 -12.80
N GLU A 121 -11.65 23.20 -13.71
CA GLU A 121 -12.81 23.56 -14.53
C GLU A 121 -14.09 23.71 -13.71
N ASN A 122 -14.28 22.86 -12.70
CA ASN A 122 -15.46 22.88 -11.82
C ASN A 122 -15.28 23.78 -10.57
N SER A 123 -14.17 24.49 -10.46
CA SER A 123 -13.88 25.37 -9.31
C SER A 123 -14.85 26.55 -9.17
N SER A 124 -15.63 26.88 -10.23
CA SER A 124 -16.73 27.86 -10.17
C SER A 124 -17.98 27.29 -9.47
N ASP A 125 -18.11 25.98 -9.37
CA ASP A 125 -19.21 25.30 -8.69
C ASP A 125 -18.77 24.93 -7.27
N LYS A 126 -19.03 25.82 -6.30
CA LYS A 126 -18.74 25.61 -4.86
C LYS A 126 -19.41 24.37 -4.24
N PHE A 127 -20.10 23.57 -5.03
CA PHE A 127 -20.85 22.37 -4.65
C PHE A 127 -20.15 21.05 -4.99
N TYR A 128 -18.94 21.06 -5.53
CA TYR A 128 -18.33 19.83 -6.04
C TYR A 128 -17.92 18.84 -4.93
N LEU A 129 -17.59 19.34 -3.75
CA LEU A 129 -17.37 18.49 -2.57
C LEU A 129 -18.10 19.09 -1.37
N ALA A 130 -18.79 18.24 -0.62
CA ALA A 130 -19.30 18.64 0.69
C ALA A 130 -18.12 19.14 1.57
N PRO A 131 -18.31 20.15 2.43
CA PRO A 131 -17.23 20.74 3.24
C PRO A 131 -16.45 19.73 4.11
N ASP A 132 -17.07 18.60 4.40
CA ASP A 132 -16.52 17.46 5.15
C ASP A 132 -15.74 16.45 4.27
N ARG A 133 -15.81 16.58 2.94
CA ARG A 133 -15.19 15.68 1.94
C ARG A 133 -13.93 16.25 1.29
N LYS A 134 -13.15 17.06 1.98
CA LYS A 134 -11.86 17.54 1.45
C LYS A 134 -10.91 16.37 1.21
N ASP A 135 -10.75 16.01 -0.07
CA ASP A 135 -9.78 15.01 -0.52
C ASP A 135 -8.34 15.55 -0.54
N LEU A 136 -7.39 14.72 -0.97
CA LEU A 136 -5.99 15.11 -1.05
C LEU A 136 -5.79 16.20 -2.11
N LEU A 137 -6.38 16.07 -3.30
CA LEU A 137 -6.19 17.02 -4.39
C LEU A 137 -6.67 18.43 -4.01
N GLU A 138 -7.82 18.55 -3.32
CA GLU A 138 -8.30 19.85 -2.83
C GLU A 138 -7.29 20.53 -1.91
N GLN A 139 -6.69 19.76 -0.98
CA GLN A 139 -5.69 20.30 -0.07
C GLN A 139 -4.40 20.70 -0.76
N LEU A 140 -3.99 19.95 -1.80
CA LEU A 140 -2.83 20.30 -2.61
C LEU A 140 -3.06 21.61 -3.38
N LEU A 141 -4.24 21.80 -3.95
CA LEU A 141 -4.62 23.03 -4.65
C LEU A 141 -4.70 24.22 -3.69
N GLU A 142 -5.35 24.06 -2.52
CA GLU A 142 -5.36 25.08 -1.48
C GLU A 142 -3.94 25.47 -1.01
N ALA A 143 -3.05 24.50 -0.86
CA ALA A 143 -1.65 24.75 -0.47
C ALA A 143 -0.89 25.52 -1.57
N HIS A 144 -1.15 25.19 -2.84
CA HIS A 144 -0.62 25.94 -3.98
C HIS A 144 -1.12 27.36 -4.00
N ASP A 145 -2.43 27.56 -3.88
CA ASP A 145 -3.04 28.89 -3.91
C ASP A 145 -2.55 29.79 -2.77
N ALA A 146 -2.33 29.22 -1.58
CA ALA A 146 -1.81 29.94 -0.42
C ALA A 146 -0.32 30.28 -0.54
N HIS A 147 0.49 29.44 -1.17
CA HIS A 147 1.95 29.55 -1.21
C HIS A 147 2.54 29.09 -2.56
N PRO A 148 2.19 29.73 -3.69
CA PRO A 148 2.61 29.28 -5.02
C PRO A 148 4.13 29.30 -5.23
N GLU A 149 4.85 30.15 -4.48
CA GLU A 149 6.31 30.24 -4.50
C GLU A 149 7.02 29.07 -3.79
N ARG A 150 6.31 28.34 -2.93
CA ARG A 150 6.84 27.22 -2.15
C ARG A 150 6.30 25.87 -2.62
N PHE A 151 5.10 25.88 -3.18
CA PHE A 151 4.39 24.69 -3.63
C PHE A 151 3.77 24.95 -5.00
N SER A 152 4.49 24.55 -6.04
CA SER A 152 4.14 24.84 -7.44
C SER A 152 3.04 23.90 -7.98
N GLU A 153 2.47 24.21 -9.15
CA GLU A 153 1.57 23.29 -9.88
C GLU A 153 2.25 21.94 -10.19
N LEU A 154 3.55 21.94 -10.43
CA LEU A 154 4.32 20.72 -10.64
C LEU A 154 4.37 19.86 -9.35
N ASP A 155 4.42 20.49 -8.18
CA ASP A 155 4.37 19.77 -6.91
C ASP A 155 2.97 19.16 -6.68
N VAL A 156 1.90 19.91 -6.98
CA VAL A 156 0.52 19.38 -6.97
C VAL A 156 0.41 18.15 -7.87
N PHE A 157 0.86 18.25 -9.11
CA PHE A 157 0.86 17.13 -10.04
C PHE A 157 1.70 15.96 -9.53
N SER A 158 2.91 16.21 -9.03
CA SER A 158 3.84 15.17 -8.58
C SER A 158 3.27 14.36 -7.42
N VAL A 159 2.64 15.04 -6.45
CA VAL A 159 2.00 14.38 -5.31
C VAL A 159 0.75 13.61 -5.74
N ALA A 160 -0.11 14.20 -6.58
CA ALA A 160 -1.32 13.56 -7.08
C ALA A 160 -0.99 12.31 -7.92
N HIS A 161 -0.04 12.42 -8.86
CA HIS A 161 0.45 11.31 -9.67
C HIS A 161 1.08 10.20 -8.81
N GLY A 162 1.94 10.60 -7.85
CA GLY A 162 2.59 9.67 -6.94
C GLY A 162 1.61 8.90 -6.04
N ALA A 163 0.53 9.55 -5.61
CA ALA A 163 -0.48 8.93 -4.76
C ALA A 163 -1.16 7.72 -5.44
N ILE A 164 -1.47 7.83 -6.74
CA ILE A 164 -2.12 6.75 -7.49
C ILE A 164 -1.24 5.48 -7.50
N GLY A 165 0.01 5.61 -7.93
CA GLY A 165 0.89 4.45 -8.08
C GLY A 165 1.43 3.91 -6.74
N ALA A 166 1.70 4.78 -5.77
CA ALA A 166 2.29 4.36 -4.51
C ALA A 166 1.28 3.79 -3.51
N GLY A 167 0.04 4.31 -3.50
CA GLY A 167 -0.97 3.95 -2.49
C GLY A 167 -1.66 2.62 -2.76
N SER A 168 -1.79 2.22 -4.02
CA SER A 168 -2.50 1.00 -4.41
C SER A 168 -1.65 -0.26 -4.24
N ASP A 169 -0.54 -0.36 -4.97
CA ASP A 169 0.27 -1.59 -5.04
C ASP A 169 0.88 -1.98 -3.69
N SER A 170 1.41 -1.01 -2.94
CA SER A 170 2.09 -1.28 -1.68
C SER A 170 1.12 -1.76 -0.59
N THR A 171 -0.07 -1.16 -0.51
CA THR A 171 -1.11 -1.54 0.45
C THR A 171 -1.69 -2.91 0.11
N ALA A 172 -2.00 -3.15 -1.17
CA ALA A 172 -2.48 -4.44 -1.66
C ALA A 172 -1.47 -5.56 -1.37
N SER A 173 -0.20 -5.37 -1.73
CA SER A 173 0.86 -6.36 -1.47
C SER A 173 1.00 -6.70 0.02
N THR A 174 0.83 -5.71 0.90
CA THR A 174 0.89 -5.92 2.35
C THR A 174 -0.31 -6.73 2.85
N MET A 175 -1.53 -6.41 2.41
CA MET A 175 -2.74 -7.16 2.77
C MET A 175 -2.70 -8.60 2.23
N GLN A 176 -2.24 -8.80 1.01
CA GLN A 176 -2.02 -10.13 0.42
C GLN A 176 -1.01 -10.93 1.22
N SER A 177 0.08 -10.32 1.63
CA SER A 177 1.12 -10.96 2.45
C SER A 177 0.59 -11.33 3.84
N PHE A 178 -0.22 -10.46 4.47
CA PHE A 178 -0.89 -10.76 5.72
C PHE A 178 -1.76 -12.01 5.62
N TRP A 179 -2.68 -12.06 4.65
CA TRP A 179 -3.55 -13.22 4.46
C TRP A 179 -2.79 -14.48 4.09
N TYR A 180 -1.75 -14.36 3.26
CA TYR A 180 -0.91 -15.49 2.91
C TYR A 180 -0.28 -16.15 4.15
N PHE A 181 0.36 -15.35 5.00
CA PHE A 181 1.01 -15.91 6.20
C PHE A 181 0.00 -16.47 7.19
N VAL A 182 -1.04 -15.73 7.47
CA VAL A 182 -2.06 -16.11 8.44
C VAL A 182 -2.79 -17.38 8.00
N LEU A 183 -3.20 -17.49 6.73
CA LEU A 183 -3.93 -18.66 6.23
C LEU A 183 -3.05 -19.91 6.10
N ASN A 184 -1.73 -19.77 5.97
CA ASN A 184 -0.80 -20.90 5.99
C ASN A 184 -0.43 -21.36 7.41
N ASP A 185 -0.70 -20.58 8.44
CA ASP A 185 -0.53 -20.94 9.85
C ASP A 185 -1.90 -21.06 10.53
N LYS A 186 -2.40 -22.31 10.61
CA LYS A 186 -3.71 -22.58 11.23
C LYS A 186 -3.81 -22.14 12.69
N GLY A 187 -2.70 -22.22 13.44
CA GLY A 187 -2.65 -21.78 14.83
C GLY A 187 -2.83 -20.28 14.94
N ALA A 188 -2.04 -19.52 14.17
CA ALA A 188 -2.15 -18.07 14.10
C ALA A 188 -3.53 -17.64 13.59
N TYR A 189 -4.05 -18.29 12.55
CA TYR A 189 -5.36 -17.95 12.00
C TYR A 189 -6.49 -18.13 13.00
N ASN A 190 -6.52 -19.26 13.72
CA ASN A 190 -7.55 -19.52 14.73
C ASN A 190 -7.46 -18.50 15.87
N LYS A 191 -6.27 -18.28 16.43
CA LYS A 191 -6.06 -17.30 17.51
C LYS A 191 -6.49 -15.89 17.08
N LEU A 192 -6.18 -15.50 15.84
CA LEU A 192 -6.55 -14.21 15.28
C LEU A 192 -8.08 -14.05 15.12
N LYS A 193 -8.75 -15.12 14.64
CA LYS A 193 -10.22 -15.15 14.53
C LYS A 193 -10.89 -15.08 15.90
N ASP A 194 -10.37 -15.84 16.85
CA ASP A 194 -10.93 -15.85 18.20
C ASP A 194 -10.86 -14.46 18.83
N GLU A 195 -9.69 -13.80 18.77
CA GLU A 195 -9.53 -12.41 19.24
C GLU A 195 -10.56 -11.46 18.60
N ALA A 196 -10.63 -11.44 17.25
CA ALA A 196 -11.51 -10.52 16.54
C ALA A 196 -13.00 -10.78 16.81
N ARG A 197 -13.39 -12.07 16.87
CA ARG A 197 -14.78 -12.46 17.08
C ARG A 197 -15.24 -12.32 18.53
N GLU A 198 -14.36 -12.51 19.50
CA GLU A 198 -14.64 -12.21 20.90
C GLU A 198 -14.87 -10.71 21.07
N ALA A 199 -13.98 -9.88 20.52
CA ALA A 199 -14.12 -8.42 20.54
C ALA A 199 -15.41 -7.91 19.83
N TYR A 200 -15.83 -8.61 18.76
CA TYR A 200 -17.09 -8.30 18.09
C TYR A 200 -18.31 -8.68 18.95
N LYS A 201 -18.26 -9.85 19.63
CA LYS A 201 -19.36 -10.33 20.47
C LYS A 201 -19.55 -9.50 21.74
N ASP A 202 -18.48 -9.02 22.35
CA ASP A 202 -18.54 -8.18 23.55
C ASP A 202 -18.79 -6.69 23.27
N GLY A 203 -18.83 -6.31 21.97
CA GLY A 203 -19.11 -4.95 21.51
C GLY A 203 -17.90 -4.02 21.52
N SER A 204 -16.69 -4.51 21.77
CA SER A 204 -15.45 -3.73 21.66
C SER A 204 -14.97 -3.56 20.23
N LEU A 205 -15.52 -4.33 19.27
CA LEU A 205 -15.28 -4.20 17.85
C LEU A 205 -16.62 -4.02 17.11
N SER A 206 -16.76 -2.94 16.36
CA SER A 206 -17.94 -2.63 15.57
C SER A 206 -17.94 -3.32 14.19
N GLU A 207 -19.10 -3.41 13.53
CA GLU A 207 -19.23 -3.95 12.17
C GLU A 207 -18.34 -3.17 11.18
N SER A 208 -18.36 -1.84 11.24
CA SER A 208 -17.40 -0.98 10.53
C SER A 208 -16.27 -0.62 11.47
N VAL A 209 -15.24 -1.47 11.50
CA VAL A 209 -14.12 -1.36 12.43
C VAL A 209 -13.47 0.01 12.36
N THR A 210 -13.30 0.66 13.50
CA THR A 210 -12.56 1.92 13.61
C THR A 210 -11.06 1.68 13.84
N TRP A 211 -10.25 2.71 13.57
CA TRP A 211 -8.83 2.66 13.90
C TRP A 211 -8.57 2.35 15.38
N ALA A 212 -9.33 3.00 16.28
CA ALA A 212 -9.13 2.86 17.73
C ALA A 212 -9.42 1.43 18.19
N GLU A 213 -10.52 0.84 17.74
CA GLU A 213 -10.89 -0.54 18.06
C GLU A 213 -9.84 -1.53 17.57
N ALA A 214 -9.35 -1.37 16.33
CA ALA A 214 -8.34 -2.26 15.77
C ALA A 214 -6.99 -2.18 16.52
N GLN A 215 -6.65 -1.07 17.16
CA GLN A 215 -5.44 -0.96 17.96
C GLN A 215 -5.49 -1.81 19.25
N GLU A 216 -6.69 -2.12 19.74
CA GLU A 216 -6.89 -2.95 20.93
C GLU A 216 -6.75 -4.46 20.62
N LEU A 217 -6.82 -4.85 19.34
CA LEU A 217 -6.61 -6.23 18.88
C LEU A 217 -5.10 -6.55 18.87
N THR A 218 -4.58 -6.94 20.01
CA THR A 218 -3.13 -7.11 20.23
C THR A 218 -2.51 -8.14 19.30
N TYR A 219 -3.15 -9.29 19.15
CA TYR A 219 -2.64 -10.36 18.29
C TYR A 219 -2.72 -10.01 16.81
N PHE A 220 -3.78 -9.33 16.40
CA PHE A 220 -3.91 -8.79 15.05
C PHE A 220 -2.76 -7.82 14.74
N GLN A 221 -2.43 -6.89 15.65
CA GLN A 221 -1.32 -5.97 15.45
C GLN A 221 0.03 -6.71 15.32
N MET A 222 0.23 -7.77 16.08
CA MET A 222 1.43 -8.62 15.98
C MET A 222 1.49 -9.35 14.63
N CYS A 223 0.38 -9.93 14.16
CA CYS A 223 0.30 -10.59 12.86
C CYS A 223 0.58 -9.62 11.70
N LEU A 224 -0.02 -8.42 11.73
CA LEU A 224 0.18 -7.41 10.70
C LEU A 224 1.64 -6.93 10.67
N LYS A 225 2.23 -6.68 11.84
CA LYS A 225 3.63 -6.29 11.96
C LYS A 225 4.58 -7.37 11.44
N GLU A 226 4.30 -8.62 11.76
CA GLU A 226 5.11 -9.77 11.31
C GLU A 226 5.02 -9.99 9.80
N ALA A 227 3.83 -9.85 9.23
CA ALA A 227 3.65 -9.92 7.77
C ALA A 227 4.45 -8.83 7.05
N MET A 228 4.38 -7.58 7.53
CA MET A 228 5.17 -6.46 6.99
C MET A 228 6.68 -6.65 7.17
N ARG A 229 7.12 -7.30 8.26
CA ARG A 229 8.52 -7.65 8.46
C ARG A 229 9.00 -8.65 7.43
N LEU A 230 8.28 -9.75 7.24
CA LEU A 230 8.68 -10.83 6.35
C LEU A 230 8.54 -10.48 4.87
N ARG A 231 7.53 -9.66 4.51
CA ARG A 231 7.31 -9.21 3.13
C ARG A 231 7.10 -7.71 3.06
N PRO A 232 8.18 -6.91 3.21
CA PRO A 232 8.11 -5.48 2.94
C PRO A 232 7.64 -5.25 1.50
N ALA A 233 6.69 -4.33 1.30
CA ALA A 233 6.12 -4.07 -0.02
C ALA A 233 7.13 -3.53 -1.04
N VAL A 234 8.21 -2.88 -0.58
CA VAL A 234 9.29 -2.41 -1.45
C VAL A 234 10.41 -3.44 -1.46
N GLY A 235 10.72 -3.98 -2.64
CA GLY A 235 11.76 -5.01 -2.81
C GLY A 235 13.16 -4.47 -3.06
N LEU A 236 13.27 -3.21 -3.48
CA LEU A 236 14.54 -2.59 -3.82
C LEU A 236 15.09 -1.67 -2.71
N SER A 237 16.40 -1.47 -2.77
CA SER A 237 17.07 -0.43 -2.00
C SER A 237 16.79 0.95 -2.59
N ILE A 238 16.34 1.90 -1.79
CA ILE A 238 16.13 3.28 -2.23
C ILE A 238 17.37 4.09 -1.87
N GLN A 239 18.14 4.45 -2.89
CA GLN A 239 19.43 5.09 -2.75
C GLN A 239 19.33 6.51 -2.19
N ARG A 240 20.39 6.89 -1.46
CA ARG A 240 20.66 8.26 -1.01
C ARG A 240 22.10 8.60 -1.39
N TYR A 241 22.32 9.81 -1.84
CA TYR A 241 23.66 10.28 -2.13
C TYR A 241 24.27 10.94 -0.90
N VAL A 242 25.50 10.57 -0.62
CA VAL A 242 26.30 11.22 0.44
C VAL A 242 26.45 12.69 0.09
N PRO A 243 26.11 13.62 1.01
CA PRO A 243 26.13 15.05 0.76
C PRO A 243 27.55 15.60 0.62
N GLN A 244 27.63 16.87 0.22
CA GLN A 244 28.90 17.61 0.15
C GLN A 244 29.67 17.53 1.47
N GLY A 245 30.96 17.26 1.37
CA GLY A 245 31.85 17.06 2.53
C GLY A 245 31.95 15.61 3.01
N GLY A 246 31.17 14.68 2.42
CA GLY A 246 31.21 13.27 2.83
C GLY A 246 30.36 12.99 4.07
N ALA A 247 30.31 11.73 4.48
CA ALA A 247 29.61 11.29 5.69
C ALA A 247 30.34 10.14 6.36
N MET A 248 30.28 10.12 7.70
CA MET A 248 30.70 8.96 8.49
C MET A 248 29.50 8.05 8.73
N ILE A 249 29.55 6.80 8.27
CA ILE A 249 28.52 5.80 8.48
C ILE A 249 29.19 4.57 9.09
N ASP A 250 28.75 4.18 10.27
CA ASP A 250 29.29 3.03 11.02
C ASP A 250 30.83 3.04 11.10
N GLY A 251 31.38 4.19 11.49
CA GLY A 251 32.85 4.38 11.65
C GLY A 251 33.63 4.46 10.35
N LYS A 252 33.01 4.36 9.16
CA LYS A 252 33.66 4.44 7.86
C LYS A 252 33.28 5.72 7.14
N HIS A 253 34.31 6.40 6.57
CA HIS A 253 34.08 7.60 5.75
C HIS A 253 33.64 7.23 4.33
N TYR A 254 32.54 7.86 3.87
CA TYR A 254 32.03 7.78 2.50
C TYR A 254 32.18 9.15 1.84
N PRO A 255 32.82 9.23 0.67
CA PRO A 255 32.97 10.49 -0.07
C PRO A 255 31.63 11.01 -0.58
N GLU A 256 31.60 12.32 -0.86
CA GLU A 256 30.49 12.98 -1.56
C GLU A 256 30.09 12.23 -2.84
N GLY A 257 28.78 12.15 -3.12
CA GLY A 257 28.22 11.54 -4.32
C GLY A 257 28.15 9.99 -4.31
N VAL A 258 28.71 9.34 -3.29
CA VAL A 258 28.55 7.89 -3.14
C VAL A 258 27.08 7.58 -2.83
N ALA A 259 26.50 6.62 -3.55
CA ALA A 259 25.15 6.13 -3.28
C ALA A 259 25.18 5.12 -2.13
N VAL A 260 24.37 5.36 -1.11
CA VAL A 260 24.18 4.45 0.04
C VAL A 260 22.69 4.12 0.19
N SER A 261 22.38 2.93 0.68
CA SER A 261 20.99 2.52 0.87
C SER A 261 20.87 1.44 1.96
N VAL A 262 19.66 1.29 2.46
CA VAL A 262 19.26 0.18 3.34
C VAL A 262 18.13 -0.57 2.66
N ASN A 263 18.23 -1.90 2.60
CA ASN A 263 17.15 -2.75 2.10
C ASN A 263 16.44 -3.40 3.28
N ALA A 264 15.11 -3.26 3.31
CA ALA A 264 14.28 -3.81 4.38
C ALA A 264 14.34 -5.36 4.43
N TRP A 265 14.41 -6.01 3.27
CA TRP A 265 14.35 -7.48 3.18
C TRP A 265 15.45 -8.21 3.96
N PRO A 266 16.77 -7.90 3.79
CA PRO A 266 17.81 -8.51 4.59
C PRO A 266 17.79 -8.01 6.05
N VAL A 267 17.54 -6.73 6.31
CA VAL A 267 17.52 -6.19 7.68
C VAL A 267 16.43 -6.85 8.51
N HIS A 268 15.23 -7.03 7.94
CA HIS A 268 14.11 -7.67 8.62
C HIS A 268 14.31 -9.18 8.88
N ARG A 269 15.38 -9.78 8.31
CA ARG A 269 15.77 -11.19 8.50
C ARG A 269 17.04 -11.35 9.30
N ASP A 270 17.58 -10.26 9.84
CA ASP A 270 18.76 -10.32 10.69
C ASP A 270 18.47 -11.13 11.96
N LYS A 271 19.20 -12.23 12.12
CA LYS A 271 19.04 -13.16 13.24
C LYS A 271 19.46 -12.56 14.58
N ALA A 272 20.37 -11.58 14.57
CA ALA A 272 20.78 -10.91 15.80
C ALA A 272 19.64 -10.00 16.33
N LEU A 273 18.84 -9.42 15.41
CA LEU A 273 17.70 -8.57 15.76
C LEU A 273 16.43 -9.38 16.02
N PHE A 274 16.10 -10.31 15.13
CA PHE A 274 14.79 -10.98 15.10
C PHE A 274 14.83 -12.44 15.57
N GLY A 275 15.99 -12.94 16.01
CA GLY A 275 16.17 -14.30 16.52
C GLY A 275 16.52 -15.32 15.43
N GLN A 276 16.87 -16.54 15.85
CA GLN A 276 17.33 -17.60 14.94
C GLN A 276 16.25 -18.03 13.94
N ASP A 277 14.99 -17.83 14.28
CA ASP A 277 13.80 -18.07 13.48
C ASP A 277 13.31 -16.85 12.69
N ALA A 278 14.20 -15.92 12.36
CA ALA A 278 13.90 -14.67 11.64
C ALA A 278 13.19 -14.89 10.27
N GLU A 279 13.35 -16.06 9.66
CA GLU A 279 12.67 -16.42 8.40
C GLU A 279 11.23 -16.94 8.61
N SER A 280 10.83 -17.26 9.85
CA SER A 280 9.54 -17.85 10.15
C SER A 280 8.52 -16.79 10.54
N PHE A 281 7.27 -16.97 10.12
CA PHE A 281 6.14 -16.19 10.59
C PHE A 281 5.82 -16.55 12.03
N ARG A 282 6.10 -15.67 12.96
CA ARG A 282 5.87 -15.87 14.40
C ARG A 282 5.42 -14.56 15.04
N PRO A 283 4.13 -14.30 15.08
CA PRO A 283 3.57 -13.06 15.66
C PRO A 283 3.99 -12.82 17.11
N GLU A 284 4.11 -13.88 17.92
CA GLU A 284 4.53 -13.79 19.32
C GLU A 284 5.95 -13.22 19.53
N ARG A 285 6.71 -13.07 18.47
CA ARG A 285 7.99 -12.35 18.47
C ARG A 285 7.83 -10.94 19.04
N TRP A 286 6.69 -10.31 18.79
CA TRP A 286 6.40 -8.93 19.19
C TRP A 286 6.01 -8.76 20.66
N GLU A 287 5.94 -9.86 21.44
CA GLU A 287 5.85 -9.88 22.92
C GLU A 287 7.22 -9.75 23.59
N SER A 288 8.29 -9.66 22.80
CA SER A 288 9.68 -9.66 23.28
C SER A 288 10.02 -8.44 24.14
N ARG A 289 10.90 -8.64 25.11
CA ARG A 289 11.52 -7.55 25.89
C ARG A 289 12.36 -6.58 25.01
N ASN A 290 12.76 -7.04 23.82
CA ASN A 290 13.53 -6.29 22.86
C ASN A 290 12.69 -5.54 21.82
N LEU A 291 11.37 -5.39 22.08
CA LEU A 291 10.40 -4.82 21.16
C LEU A 291 10.85 -3.49 20.54
N LYS A 292 11.31 -2.55 21.35
CA LYS A 292 11.74 -1.21 20.89
C LYS A 292 12.89 -1.28 19.88
N GLU A 293 13.85 -2.17 20.09
CA GLU A 293 14.97 -2.33 19.17
C GLU A 293 14.52 -2.98 17.85
N MET A 294 13.67 -3.99 17.94
CA MET A 294 13.11 -4.63 16.74
C MET A 294 12.27 -3.62 15.93
N GLU A 295 11.43 -2.82 16.57
CA GLU A 295 10.60 -1.80 15.88
C GLU A 295 11.44 -0.71 15.22
N LYS A 296 12.55 -0.30 15.83
CA LYS A 296 13.48 0.66 15.27
C LYS A 296 14.11 0.19 13.95
N HIS A 297 14.23 -1.12 13.77
CA HIS A 297 14.79 -1.74 12.56
C HIS A 297 13.72 -2.21 11.56
N LEU A 298 12.47 -1.82 11.73
CA LEU A 298 11.43 -2.04 10.73
C LEU A 298 11.41 -0.91 9.70
N TYR A 299 11.90 -1.20 8.50
CA TYR A 299 12.02 -0.23 7.41
C TYR A 299 10.95 -0.36 6.32
N GLN A 300 9.82 -1.06 6.58
CA GLN A 300 8.74 -1.23 5.60
C GLN A 300 8.13 0.09 5.13
N PHE A 301 8.25 1.15 5.92
CA PHE A 301 7.84 2.51 5.55
C PHE A 301 9.03 3.46 5.35
N GLY A 302 10.26 2.94 5.24
CA GLY A 302 11.47 3.75 5.20
C GLY A 302 11.84 4.35 6.54
N GLY A 303 12.65 5.43 6.54
CA GLY A 303 13.12 6.06 7.77
C GLY A 303 13.68 7.46 7.55
N GLY A 304 13.92 8.17 8.65
CA GLY A 304 14.46 9.54 8.64
C GLY A 304 13.55 10.53 7.93
N SER A 305 14.14 11.49 7.21
CA SER A 305 13.41 12.53 6.46
C SER A 305 12.62 12.00 5.27
N HIS A 306 12.84 10.75 4.86
CA HIS A 306 12.16 10.09 3.75
C HIS A 306 11.19 8.99 4.22
N LEU A 307 10.66 9.12 5.43
CA LEU A 307 9.59 8.25 5.91
C LEU A 307 8.38 8.35 4.96
N CYS A 308 7.74 7.22 4.71
CA CYS A 308 6.57 7.15 3.82
C CYS A 308 5.48 8.13 4.25
N ILE A 309 5.12 9.04 3.37
CA ILE A 309 4.06 10.04 3.59
C ILE A 309 2.68 9.37 3.72
N GLY A 310 2.45 8.26 3.00
CA GLY A 310 1.21 7.48 3.01
C GLY A 310 1.09 6.49 4.18
N ARG A 311 2.12 6.34 5.03
CA ARG A 311 2.14 5.35 6.13
C ARG A 311 0.85 5.29 6.92
N ASN A 312 0.36 6.44 7.31
CA ASN A 312 -0.81 6.49 8.19
C ASN A 312 -2.10 6.13 7.45
N LEU A 313 -2.20 6.45 6.15
CA LEU A 313 -3.34 6.04 5.33
C LEU A 313 -3.33 4.52 5.13
N ALA A 314 -2.22 3.96 4.71
CA ALA A 314 -2.09 2.51 4.51
C ALA A 314 -2.38 1.71 5.80
N LEU A 315 -1.87 2.18 6.95
CA LEU A 315 -2.18 1.56 8.24
C LEU A 315 -3.68 1.70 8.58
N LEU A 316 -4.31 2.84 8.30
CA LEU A 316 -5.74 3.04 8.52
C LEU A 316 -6.56 2.05 7.67
N GLU A 317 -6.26 1.92 6.39
CA GLU A 317 -6.93 0.97 5.49
C GLU A 317 -6.83 -0.47 6.02
N MET A 318 -5.62 -0.93 6.32
CA MET A 318 -5.39 -2.29 6.82
C MET A 318 -6.07 -2.55 8.16
N ASN A 319 -6.02 -1.60 9.09
CA ASN A 319 -6.64 -1.73 10.41
C ASN A 319 -8.18 -1.69 10.36
N LYS A 320 -8.76 -1.09 9.33
CA LYS A 320 -10.21 -1.11 9.15
C LYS A 320 -10.68 -2.40 8.49
N ILE A 321 -10.06 -2.80 7.38
CA ILE A 321 -10.60 -3.89 6.56
C ILE A 321 -10.22 -5.28 7.06
N LEU A 322 -8.97 -5.50 7.52
CA LEU A 322 -8.54 -6.84 7.86
C LEU A 322 -9.30 -7.44 9.06
N PRO A 323 -9.52 -6.71 10.18
CA PRO A 323 -10.36 -7.21 11.28
C PRO A 323 -11.82 -7.42 10.87
N GLN A 324 -12.39 -6.54 10.05
CA GLN A 324 -13.75 -6.70 9.54
C GLN A 324 -13.89 -8.00 8.74
N LEU A 325 -12.95 -8.32 7.86
CA LEU A 325 -12.97 -9.58 7.12
C LEU A 325 -12.84 -10.80 8.03
N LEU A 326 -12.08 -10.72 9.13
CA LEU A 326 -11.93 -11.80 10.13
C LEU A 326 -13.23 -12.07 10.91
N THR A 327 -14.02 -11.05 11.19
CA THR A 327 -15.30 -11.21 11.87
C THR A 327 -16.41 -11.69 10.93
N THR A 328 -16.31 -11.34 9.63
CA THR A 328 -17.38 -11.61 8.66
C THR A 328 -17.21 -12.95 7.95
N TYR A 329 -15.97 -13.40 7.72
CA TYR A 329 -15.71 -14.58 6.89
C TYR A 329 -14.75 -15.57 7.51
N ASP A 330 -14.91 -16.83 7.10
CA ASP A 330 -13.89 -17.87 7.14
C ASP A 330 -13.29 -18.03 5.75
N PHE A 331 -11.97 -17.91 5.65
CA PHE A 331 -11.20 -18.13 4.44
C PHE A 331 -10.42 -19.45 4.53
N GLU A 332 -10.39 -20.19 3.43
CA GLU A 332 -9.60 -21.40 3.30
C GLU A 332 -8.81 -21.36 1.99
N LEU A 333 -7.47 -21.49 2.07
CA LEU A 333 -6.63 -21.52 0.87
C LEU A 333 -6.98 -22.71 -0.01
N ILE A 334 -7.10 -22.48 -1.32
CA ILE A 334 -7.29 -23.56 -2.30
C ILE A 334 -6.04 -24.44 -2.39
N HIS A 335 -4.87 -23.82 -2.24
CA HIS A 335 -3.58 -24.48 -2.30
C HIS A 335 -2.73 -24.21 -1.05
N PRO A 336 -3.06 -24.81 0.11
CA PRO A 336 -2.28 -24.63 1.34
C PRO A 336 -0.81 -25.02 1.14
N GLY A 337 0.11 -24.20 1.68
CA GLY A 337 1.54 -24.44 1.58
C GLY A 337 2.18 -24.07 0.22
N ARG A 338 1.38 -23.74 -0.80
CA ARG A 338 1.91 -23.24 -2.07
C ARG A 338 2.48 -21.83 -1.87
N PRO A 339 3.75 -21.57 -2.23
CA PRO A 339 4.29 -20.21 -2.19
C PRO A 339 3.49 -19.28 -3.09
N LEU A 340 3.24 -18.05 -2.64
CA LEU A 340 2.72 -17.00 -3.52
C LEU A 340 3.68 -16.82 -4.69
N LYS A 341 3.15 -16.79 -5.89
CA LYS A 341 3.90 -16.32 -7.04
C LYS A 341 4.17 -14.84 -6.86
N SER A 342 5.44 -14.47 -6.76
CA SER A 342 5.84 -13.10 -6.49
C SER A 342 6.99 -12.69 -7.38
N HIS A 343 6.95 -11.46 -7.85
CA HIS A 343 8.09 -10.80 -8.48
C HIS A 343 8.25 -9.40 -7.90
N SER A 344 9.44 -8.82 -8.06
CA SER A 344 9.71 -7.48 -7.58
C SER A 344 10.69 -6.79 -8.52
N HIS A 345 10.25 -5.66 -9.05
CA HIS A 345 11.11 -4.71 -9.74
C HIS A 345 11.28 -3.44 -8.91
N PHE A 346 10.24 -2.98 -8.27
CA PHE A 346 10.23 -1.93 -7.25
C PHE A 346 9.31 -2.36 -6.10
N PHE A 347 8.00 -2.50 -6.34
CA PHE A 347 7.10 -3.16 -5.40
C PHE A 347 7.13 -4.68 -5.56
N CYS A 348 6.79 -5.38 -4.49
CA CYS A 348 6.52 -6.81 -4.53
C CYS A 348 5.09 -7.03 -5.03
N VAL A 349 4.94 -7.59 -6.20
CA VAL A 349 3.66 -8.02 -6.75
C VAL A 349 3.42 -9.46 -6.38
N ASN A 350 2.26 -9.76 -5.83
CA ASN A 350 1.84 -11.08 -5.40
C ASN A 350 0.66 -11.55 -6.24
N GLU A 351 0.67 -12.81 -6.66
CA GLU A 351 -0.40 -13.46 -7.44
C GLU A 351 -0.80 -14.79 -6.82
N GLY A 352 -2.06 -15.19 -7.02
CA GLY A 352 -2.53 -16.52 -6.69
C GLY A 352 -2.95 -16.70 -5.23
N LEU A 353 -3.39 -15.65 -4.55
CA LEU A 353 -4.04 -15.76 -3.25
C LEU A 353 -5.53 -16.10 -3.45
N GLU A 354 -5.77 -17.36 -3.79
CA GLU A 354 -7.10 -17.90 -4.07
C GLU A 354 -7.65 -18.64 -2.85
N VAL A 355 -8.91 -18.36 -2.51
CA VAL A 355 -9.55 -18.90 -1.31
C VAL A 355 -10.99 -19.37 -1.60
N PHE A 356 -11.46 -20.32 -0.78
CA PHE A 356 -12.89 -20.52 -0.55
C PHE A 356 -13.35 -19.60 0.57
N VAL A 357 -14.55 -19.06 0.43
CA VAL A 357 -15.14 -18.09 1.37
C VAL A 357 -16.41 -18.68 1.97
N ARG A 358 -16.51 -18.65 3.30
CA ARG A 358 -17.73 -18.92 4.04
C ARG A 358 -18.08 -17.71 4.89
N ARG A 359 -19.32 -17.29 4.92
CA ARG A 359 -19.79 -16.26 5.84
C ARG A 359 -20.07 -16.87 7.21
N VAL A 360 -19.71 -16.18 8.28
CA VAL A 360 -19.86 -16.61 9.68
C VAL A 360 -21.20 -16.17 10.24
#